data_b937ca51b5f9a1a35da77f12b626095f
#
_entry.id   b937ca51b5f9a1a35da77f12b626095f
#
_cell.length_a   1.000
_cell.length_b   1.000
_cell.length_c   1.000
_cell.angle_alpha   90.00
_cell.angle_beta   90.00
_cell.angle_gamma   90.00
#
_symmetry.space_group_name_H-M   'P 1'
#
loop_
_entity.id
_entity.type
_entity.pdbx_description
1 polymer ?
#
loop_
_entity_poly.entity_id
_entity_poly.type
_entity_poly.pdbx_seq_one_letter_code
_entity_poly.pdbx_strand_id
1 'polypeptide(L)'
;MHQLLRTRVNDFAVKLANVNGTGSASANGLLMQAIFRMGIPVSGKNLFPSNIQGLPTWYEIRVNKDGHTARALDYDLMVAMNSQTYERDVREVREGGYILYDSSWPLDKSLIRDDVTYLGVPLAQLCNDHFKDPRERILMKNIAYAGAMIAALNVDMEIVTALLDEKFSSKKALRESNLRALSLGYDYAKKYFDCPLPFSLERMDTTADKILIDGNTATALGCVYAGATVAAWYPITPSTSVMDAFKSFCDQYRKDPETGKNNALIIQAEDELSAIGMVIGASWTGARAFTSTSGPGISLMGELLGLAYYAEIPAVVIDVQRVGPSTGMPTRTQQGDILACAYASHGDTKHILLFPSNPAECFEFAVKAFDLAERFQTPVFMLSDLDIGMNDWVVPRLNWDDAYRPDRGRVLDLEQIQKLSKFLRYSDQDENYITSRTLPGVTSKGAFFTRGSGHNKFGGYTEMPDEYQEVVERLLLKHKAAAKFVPAPIIQRKPGARVGIVTLGGCDPAVREAIELLPQRGVEADFMRLRGFPFPEEVEAFLNAHDINFIVEQNRDAQLRSLLALETGVAKDKLRSVLAFGGFPLSAKNVLDGILEQVGEPTHAVHR
;
A
#
# COMPACT_ATOMS: atom_id res chain seq x y z
N MET A 1 -5.14 20.54 -41.81
CA MET A 1 -6.51 20.70 -41.28
C MET A 1 -6.45 20.33 -39.81
N HIS A 2 -6.24 21.30 -38.91
CA HIS A 2 -6.16 21.04 -37.47
C HIS A 2 -7.53 20.50 -37.03
N GLN A 3 -7.57 19.21 -36.71
CA GLN A 3 -8.66 18.67 -35.91
C GLN A 3 -8.67 19.45 -34.60
N LEU A 4 -9.75 20.20 -34.34
CA LEU A 4 -9.98 20.84 -33.05
C LEU A 4 -9.86 19.76 -31.98
N LEU A 5 -8.70 19.70 -31.31
CA LEU A 5 -8.50 18.83 -30.16
C LEU A 5 -9.58 19.20 -29.13
N ARG A 6 -10.51 18.28 -28.88
CA ARG A 6 -11.51 18.49 -27.81
C ARG A 6 -10.75 18.75 -26.53
N THR A 7 -10.99 19.90 -25.93
CA THR A 7 -10.46 20.25 -24.61
C THR A 7 -10.85 19.16 -23.63
N ARG A 8 -9.87 18.53 -22.97
CA ARG A 8 -10.12 17.54 -21.91
C ARG A 8 -9.99 18.22 -20.57
N VAL A 9 -11.06 18.15 -19.79
CA VAL A 9 -11.11 18.73 -18.44
C VAL A 9 -11.04 17.61 -17.42
N ASN A 10 -10.11 17.71 -16.49
CA ASN A 10 -9.89 16.78 -15.39
C ASN A 10 -9.70 15.31 -15.84
N ASP A 11 -9.09 15.10 -17.00
CA ASP A 11 -8.82 13.76 -17.55
C ASP A 11 -7.52 13.77 -18.38
N PHE A 12 -6.39 13.55 -17.71
CA PHE A 12 -5.05 13.47 -18.32
C PHE A 12 -4.02 12.86 -17.35
N ALA A 13 -2.85 12.51 -17.89
CA ALA A 13 -1.73 12.01 -17.11
C ALA A 13 -0.46 12.82 -17.38
N VAL A 14 0.30 13.07 -16.31
CA VAL A 14 1.58 13.78 -16.32
C VAL A 14 2.66 12.92 -15.72
N LYS A 15 3.86 12.95 -16.32
CA LYS A 15 5.05 12.33 -15.74
C LYS A 15 6.16 13.36 -15.56
N LEU A 16 6.76 13.38 -14.38
CA LEU A 16 7.82 14.30 -14.00
C LEU A 16 9.12 13.51 -13.80
N ALA A 17 10.04 13.64 -14.74
CA ALA A 17 11.33 12.98 -14.74
C ALA A 17 12.40 13.89 -14.10
N ASN A 18 12.99 13.45 -13.01
CA ASN A 18 13.92 14.23 -12.20
C ASN A 18 15.15 13.42 -11.78
N VAL A 19 16.04 14.07 -11.05
CA VAL A 19 17.16 13.44 -10.36
C VAL A 19 16.86 13.37 -8.87
N ASN A 20 17.01 12.19 -8.28
CA ASN A 20 16.74 11.98 -6.86
C ASN A 20 17.68 12.82 -5.98
N GLY A 21 17.15 13.39 -4.89
CA GLY A 21 17.88 14.25 -3.96
C GLY A 21 17.94 15.75 -4.34
N THR A 22 17.28 16.16 -5.44
CA THR A 22 17.23 17.57 -5.89
C THR A 22 16.07 18.38 -5.29
N GLY A 23 15.22 17.76 -4.46
CA GLY A 23 14.03 18.41 -3.88
C GLY A 23 12.77 18.35 -4.74
N SER A 24 12.79 17.60 -5.84
CA SER A 24 11.64 17.44 -6.75
C SER A 24 10.39 16.84 -6.08
N ALA A 25 10.56 15.95 -5.10
CA ALA A 25 9.45 15.36 -4.35
C ALA A 25 8.53 16.42 -3.71
N SER A 26 9.12 17.51 -3.18
CA SER A 26 8.34 18.61 -2.59
C SER A 26 7.52 19.39 -3.62
N ALA A 27 8.06 19.62 -4.81
CA ALA A 27 7.38 20.30 -5.90
C ALA A 27 6.24 19.43 -6.49
N ASN A 28 6.52 18.14 -6.68
CA ASN A 28 5.55 17.18 -7.19
C ASN A 28 4.37 16.96 -6.22
N GLY A 29 4.68 16.82 -4.93
CA GLY A 29 3.67 16.73 -3.87
C GLY A 29 2.81 17.98 -3.75
N LEU A 30 3.38 19.18 -3.96
CA LEU A 30 2.63 20.43 -3.98
C LEU A 30 1.58 20.45 -5.11
N LEU A 31 1.94 20.01 -6.32
CA LEU A 31 1.01 19.89 -7.45
C LEU A 31 -0.12 18.91 -7.13
N MET A 32 0.22 17.73 -6.63
CA MET A 32 -0.79 16.73 -6.26
C MET A 32 -1.76 17.23 -5.18
N GLN A 33 -1.24 17.85 -4.13
CA GLN A 33 -2.05 18.43 -3.05
C GLN A 33 -2.94 19.58 -3.55
N ALA A 34 -2.44 20.40 -4.48
CA ALA A 34 -3.24 21.48 -5.07
C ALA A 34 -4.42 20.92 -5.89
N ILE A 35 -4.19 19.90 -6.71
CA ILE A 35 -5.24 19.23 -7.49
C ILE A 35 -6.28 18.60 -6.55
N PHE A 36 -5.84 17.91 -5.51
CA PHE A 36 -6.73 17.36 -4.49
C PHE A 36 -7.59 18.45 -3.82
N ARG A 37 -7.00 19.60 -3.46
CA ARG A 37 -7.73 20.73 -2.86
C ARG A 37 -8.64 21.48 -3.84
N MET A 38 -8.43 21.33 -5.14
CA MET A 38 -9.39 21.76 -6.16
C MET A 38 -10.64 20.88 -6.23
N GLY A 39 -10.74 19.84 -5.38
CA GLY A 39 -11.86 18.92 -5.36
C GLY A 39 -11.80 17.82 -6.42
N ILE A 40 -10.66 17.63 -7.08
CA ILE A 40 -10.50 16.78 -8.25
C ILE A 40 -9.88 15.43 -7.83
N PRO A 41 -10.42 14.30 -8.30
CA PRO A 41 -9.80 12.99 -8.07
C PRO A 41 -8.42 12.92 -8.76
N VAL A 42 -7.43 12.54 -7.99
CA VAL A 42 -6.04 12.49 -8.44
C VAL A 42 -5.30 11.32 -7.80
N SER A 43 -4.39 10.70 -8.52
CA SER A 43 -3.45 9.72 -7.98
C SER A 43 -2.00 10.09 -8.32
N GLY A 44 -1.11 9.87 -7.38
CA GLY A 44 0.34 10.09 -7.54
C GLY A 44 1.11 8.79 -7.34
N LYS A 45 2.06 8.50 -8.23
CA LYS A 45 2.93 7.33 -8.13
C LYS A 45 4.38 7.77 -8.17
N ASN A 46 5.12 7.52 -7.09
CA ASN A 46 6.53 7.86 -6.99
C ASN A 46 7.40 6.66 -7.38
N LEU A 47 8.18 6.81 -8.43
CA LEU A 47 9.11 5.81 -8.94
C LEU A 47 10.53 6.28 -8.65
N PHE A 48 11.07 5.91 -7.50
CA PHE A 48 12.37 6.35 -7.02
C PHE A 48 13.39 5.19 -7.02
N PRO A 49 14.70 5.51 -7.07
CA PRO A 49 15.75 4.50 -6.95
C PRO A 49 16.01 4.15 -5.48
N SER A 50 16.64 3.00 -5.23
CA SER A 50 17.08 2.59 -3.89
C SER A 50 18.21 3.45 -3.33
N ASN A 51 18.96 4.16 -4.18
CA ASN A 51 20.03 5.06 -3.78
C ASN A 51 19.52 6.46 -3.50
N ILE A 52 20.08 7.12 -2.48
CA ILE A 52 19.57 8.40 -1.96
C ILE A 52 19.78 9.57 -2.93
N GLN A 53 20.83 9.58 -3.75
CA GLN A 53 21.16 10.71 -4.63
C GLN A 53 21.66 10.28 -6.02
N GLY A 54 21.42 11.15 -6.99
CA GLY A 54 22.05 11.10 -8.31
C GLY A 54 21.41 10.18 -9.34
N LEU A 55 20.51 9.29 -8.95
CA LEU A 55 19.83 8.41 -9.89
C LEU A 55 18.49 9.01 -10.36
N PRO A 56 17.99 8.55 -11.52
CA PRO A 56 16.70 8.97 -12.05
C PRO A 56 15.54 8.66 -11.08
N THR A 57 14.61 9.60 -10.99
CA THR A 57 13.35 9.43 -10.27
C THR A 57 12.21 10.00 -11.12
N TRP A 58 11.04 9.37 -11.04
CA TRP A 58 9.85 9.83 -11.74
C TRP A 58 8.70 9.97 -10.75
N TYR A 59 7.85 10.94 -11.01
CA TYR A 59 6.58 11.07 -10.32
C TYR A 59 5.47 11.13 -11.37
N GLU A 60 4.51 10.23 -11.28
CA GLU A 60 3.38 10.14 -12.20
C GLU A 60 2.15 10.72 -11.51
N ILE A 61 1.47 11.68 -12.14
CA ILE A 61 0.19 12.23 -11.67
C ILE A 61 -0.86 11.85 -12.70
N ARG A 62 -1.90 11.16 -12.26
CA ARG A 62 -3.09 10.92 -13.05
C ARG A 62 -4.26 11.68 -12.47
N VAL A 63 -4.88 12.50 -13.30
CA VAL A 63 -6.14 13.19 -13.01
C VAL A 63 -7.23 12.50 -13.79
N ASN A 64 -8.31 12.11 -13.13
CA ASN A 64 -9.46 11.50 -13.80
C ASN A 64 -10.75 11.86 -13.07
N LYS A 65 -11.64 12.57 -13.76
CA LYS A 65 -12.92 13.09 -13.20
C LYS A 65 -13.85 11.97 -12.71
N ASP A 66 -13.75 10.77 -13.29
CA ASP A 66 -14.57 9.61 -12.94
C ASP A 66 -13.98 8.83 -11.74
N GLY A 67 -12.81 9.25 -11.24
CA GLY A 67 -12.20 8.71 -10.02
C GLY A 67 -11.28 7.51 -10.23
N HIS A 68 -10.89 7.18 -11.46
CA HIS A 68 -9.93 6.12 -11.71
C HIS A 68 -8.53 6.50 -11.21
N THR A 69 -7.93 5.63 -10.42
CA THR A 69 -6.62 5.85 -9.78
C THR A 69 -5.54 4.85 -10.20
N ALA A 70 -5.85 3.93 -11.13
CA ALA A 70 -4.88 3.03 -11.71
C ALA A 70 -3.76 3.79 -12.43
N ARG A 71 -2.59 3.17 -12.56
CA ARG A 71 -1.47 3.78 -13.29
C ARG A 71 -1.81 4.00 -14.77
N ALA A 72 -1.46 5.18 -15.30
CA ALA A 72 -1.48 5.44 -16.75
C ALA A 72 -0.22 4.87 -17.41
N LEU A 73 -0.32 4.50 -18.69
CA LEU A 73 0.84 4.05 -19.48
C LEU A 73 1.34 5.11 -20.46
N ASP A 74 0.44 6.01 -20.90
CA ASP A 74 0.74 7.08 -21.82
C ASP A 74 0.52 8.43 -21.13
N TYR A 75 1.41 9.39 -21.41
CA TYR A 75 1.39 10.68 -20.72
C TYR A 75 1.09 11.82 -21.70
N ASP A 76 0.20 12.71 -21.28
CA ASP A 76 -0.18 13.92 -22.00
C ASP A 76 0.89 14.99 -21.90
N LEU A 77 1.55 15.05 -20.74
CA LEU A 77 2.63 15.98 -20.46
C LEU A 77 3.79 15.27 -19.76
N MET A 78 4.96 15.40 -20.28
CA MET A 78 6.22 15.00 -19.67
C MET A 78 6.99 16.23 -19.20
N VAL A 79 7.43 16.24 -17.95
CA VAL A 79 8.40 17.23 -17.44
C VAL A 79 9.77 16.58 -17.43
N ALA A 80 10.58 16.86 -18.46
CA ALA A 80 11.86 16.20 -18.70
C ALA A 80 13.03 17.02 -18.12
N MET A 81 13.34 16.80 -16.83
CA MET A 81 14.39 17.53 -16.11
C MET A 81 15.70 16.72 -15.97
N ASN A 82 15.72 15.47 -16.43
CA ASN A 82 16.87 14.58 -16.32
C ASN A 82 17.39 14.19 -17.70
N SER A 83 18.58 14.69 -18.04
CA SER A 83 19.21 14.40 -19.34
C SER A 83 19.56 12.91 -19.54
N GLN A 84 19.77 12.15 -18.45
CA GLN A 84 20.10 10.72 -18.54
C GLN A 84 18.92 9.86 -19.00
N THR A 85 17.69 10.32 -18.78
CA THR A 85 16.48 9.57 -19.11
C THR A 85 15.71 10.17 -20.29
N TYR A 86 16.19 11.27 -20.83
CA TYR A 86 15.48 12.08 -21.81
C TYR A 86 14.97 11.27 -23.01
N GLU A 87 15.79 10.38 -23.58
CA GLU A 87 15.36 9.51 -24.69
C GLU A 87 14.17 8.62 -24.33
N ARG A 88 14.20 8.02 -23.15
CA ARG A 88 13.10 7.21 -22.65
C ARG A 88 11.87 8.08 -22.37
N ASP A 89 12.07 9.21 -21.74
CA ASP A 89 10.98 10.11 -21.34
C ASP A 89 10.21 10.64 -22.57
N VAL A 90 10.93 10.99 -23.64
CA VAL A 90 10.34 11.40 -24.93
C VAL A 90 9.47 10.29 -25.55
N ARG A 91 9.90 9.04 -25.47
CA ARG A 91 9.15 7.89 -26.05
C ARG A 91 7.84 7.60 -25.31
N GLU A 92 7.78 7.90 -24.02
CA GLU A 92 6.57 7.65 -23.19
C GLU A 92 5.49 8.73 -23.34
N VAL A 93 5.77 9.81 -24.09
CA VAL A 93 4.77 10.83 -24.42
C VAL A 93 3.91 10.35 -25.58
N ARG A 94 2.58 10.42 -25.42
CA ARG A 94 1.66 10.05 -26.48
C ARG A 94 1.71 10.99 -27.68
N GLU A 95 1.24 10.56 -28.82
CA GLU A 95 1.06 11.39 -30.00
C GLU A 95 0.18 12.62 -29.68
N GLY A 96 0.62 13.81 -30.10
CA GLY A 96 -0.02 15.09 -29.78
C GLY A 96 0.20 15.57 -28.34
N GLY A 97 1.07 14.90 -27.58
CA GLY A 97 1.42 15.28 -26.19
C GLY A 97 2.43 16.42 -26.12
N TYR A 98 2.84 16.74 -24.90
CA TYR A 98 3.68 17.89 -24.58
C TYR A 98 4.90 17.50 -23.78
N ILE A 99 6.02 18.18 -23.98
CA ILE A 99 7.24 18.04 -23.18
C ILE A 99 7.66 19.39 -22.65
N LEU A 100 7.64 19.57 -21.33
CA LEU A 100 8.23 20.72 -20.65
C LEU A 100 9.69 20.38 -20.30
N TYR A 101 10.62 21.25 -20.68
CA TYR A 101 12.05 21.02 -20.45
C TYR A 101 12.78 22.31 -20.08
N ASP A 102 13.99 22.20 -19.51
CA ASP A 102 14.86 23.35 -19.21
C ASP A 102 15.59 23.83 -20.45
N SER A 103 15.08 24.88 -21.10
CA SER A 103 15.64 25.44 -22.33
C SER A 103 16.94 26.23 -22.14
N SER A 104 17.49 26.30 -20.91
CA SER A 104 18.85 26.79 -20.68
C SER A 104 19.91 25.89 -21.35
N TRP A 105 19.54 24.70 -21.74
CA TRP A 105 20.38 23.71 -22.44
C TRP A 105 19.75 23.32 -23.78
N PRO A 106 20.56 23.16 -24.84
CA PRO A 106 20.05 22.74 -26.14
C PRO A 106 19.54 21.31 -26.09
N LEU A 107 18.41 21.06 -26.76
CA LEU A 107 17.90 19.70 -26.97
C LEU A 107 18.75 18.97 -28.02
N ASP A 108 18.92 17.67 -27.81
CA ASP A 108 19.44 16.79 -28.84
C ASP A 108 18.44 16.70 -30.00
N LYS A 109 18.84 17.17 -31.18
CA LYS A 109 17.96 17.20 -32.34
C LYS A 109 17.50 15.81 -32.79
N SER A 110 18.27 14.76 -32.49
CA SER A 110 17.94 13.37 -32.85
C SER A 110 16.77 12.83 -32.02
N LEU A 111 16.43 13.46 -30.88
CA LEU A 111 15.36 13.07 -29.96
C LEU A 111 14.11 13.94 -30.12
N ILE A 112 14.09 14.88 -31.08
CA ILE A 112 12.90 15.70 -31.34
C ILE A 112 11.91 14.89 -32.17
N ARG A 113 10.68 14.79 -31.70
CA ARG A 113 9.54 14.16 -32.38
C ARG A 113 8.66 15.24 -32.98
N ASP A 114 8.24 15.07 -34.24
CA ASP A 114 7.37 16.02 -34.97
C ASP A 114 5.91 16.00 -34.47
N ASP A 115 5.51 14.92 -33.79
CA ASP A 115 4.17 14.71 -33.23
C ASP A 115 4.01 15.19 -31.80
N VAL A 116 5.03 15.85 -31.20
CA VAL A 116 5.04 16.33 -29.83
C VAL A 116 5.35 17.82 -29.76
N THR A 117 4.67 18.56 -28.88
CA THR A 117 4.93 19.99 -28.65
C THR A 117 5.93 20.20 -27.51
N TYR A 118 6.97 21.00 -27.75
CA TYR A 118 8.03 21.28 -26.79
C TYR A 118 7.84 22.63 -26.11
N LEU A 119 7.73 22.65 -24.80
CA LEU A 119 7.56 23.82 -23.94
C LEU A 119 8.90 24.13 -23.24
N GLY A 120 9.73 24.95 -23.85
CA GLY A 120 11.04 25.31 -23.31
C GLY A 120 10.94 26.45 -22.27
N VAL A 121 11.27 26.19 -21.03
CA VAL A 121 11.38 27.19 -19.96
C VAL A 121 12.85 27.29 -19.55
N PRO A 122 13.51 28.45 -19.57
CA PRO A 122 14.93 28.59 -19.22
C PRO A 122 15.11 28.56 -17.68
N LEU A 123 14.78 27.43 -17.06
CA LEU A 123 14.65 27.26 -15.61
C LEU A 123 15.97 27.51 -14.87
N ALA A 124 17.10 27.01 -15.39
CA ALA A 124 18.39 27.23 -14.76
C ALA A 124 18.79 28.71 -14.86
N GLN A 125 18.55 29.36 -15.98
CA GLN A 125 18.85 30.79 -16.14
C GLN A 125 17.99 31.64 -15.21
N LEU A 126 16.66 31.42 -15.19
CA LEU A 126 15.73 32.12 -14.29
C LEU A 126 16.16 32.01 -12.81
N CYS A 127 16.57 30.81 -12.39
CA CYS A 127 17.04 30.64 -11.02
C CYS A 127 18.41 31.28 -10.76
N ASN A 128 19.33 31.26 -11.73
CA ASN A 128 20.65 31.92 -11.59
C ASN A 128 20.53 33.43 -11.45
N ASP A 129 19.59 34.05 -12.17
CA ASP A 129 19.38 35.51 -12.14
C ASP A 129 18.73 35.99 -10.85
N HIS A 130 18.01 35.12 -10.12
CA HIS A 130 17.18 35.52 -9.00
C HIS A 130 17.60 34.97 -7.64
N PHE A 131 18.42 33.91 -7.57
CA PHE A 131 18.88 33.29 -6.32
C PHE A 131 20.42 33.26 -6.27
N LYS A 132 21.00 33.60 -5.11
CA LYS A 132 22.47 33.71 -4.96
C LYS A 132 23.10 32.38 -4.55
N ASP A 133 22.46 31.61 -3.68
CA ASP A 133 23.00 30.36 -3.16
C ASP A 133 22.86 29.20 -4.16
N PRO A 134 23.94 28.44 -4.45
CA PRO A 134 23.88 27.33 -5.42
C PRO A 134 22.92 26.21 -5.04
N ARG A 135 22.76 25.88 -3.74
CA ARG A 135 21.81 24.86 -3.28
C ARG A 135 20.37 25.34 -3.43
N GLU A 136 20.13 26.61 -3.11
CA GLU A 136 18.83 27.23 -3.30
C GLU A 136 18.43 27.22 -4.78
N ARG A 137 19.35 27.50 -5.73
CA ARG A 137 19.08 27.42 -7.18
C ARG A 137 18.59 26.05 -7.61
N ILE A 138 19.23 24.97 -7.14
CA ILE A 138 18.84 23.59 -7.45
C ILE A 138 17.42 23.30 -6.94
N LEU A 139 17.11 23.67 -5.71
CA LEU A 139 15.79 23.45 -5.11
C LEU A 139 14.72 24.31 -5.80
N MET A 140 15.00 25.58 -6.03
CA MET A 140 14.05 26.54 -6.62
C MET A 140 13.76 26.25 -8.09
N LYS A 141 14.68 25.60 -8.81
CA LYS A 141 14.40 25.13 -10.17
C LYS A 141 13.22 24.17 -10.23
N ASN A 142 13.06 23.30 -9.24
CA ASN A 142 11.91 22.40 -9.16
C ASN A 142 10.61 23.16 -8.83
N ILE A 143 10.67 24.20 -8.04
CA ILE A 143 9.50 25.05 -7.76
C ILE A 143 9.15 25.91 -8.98
N ALA A 144 10.14 26.35 -9.75
CA ALA A 144 9.90 27.12 -10.98
C ALA A 144 9.21 26.27 -12.07
N TYR A 145 9.62 25.00 -12.29
CA TYR A 145 8.85 24.16 -13.23
C TYR A 145 7.42 23.88 -12.72
N ALA A 146 7.24 23.73 -11.39
CA ALA A 146 5.89 23.60 -10.84
C ALA A 146 5.05 24.85 -11.12
N GLY A 147 5.64 26.04 -11.05
CA GLY A 147 4.99 27.29 -11.48
C GLY A 147 4.55 27.27 -12.95
N ALA A 148 5.42 26.83 -13.85
CA ALA A 148 5.08 26.68 -15.26
C ALA A 148 3.96 25.65 -15.49
N MET A 149 3.97 24.54 -14.75
CA MET A 149 2.91 23.53 -14.77
C MET A 149 1.58 24.07 -14.28
N ILE A 150 1.57 24.87 -13.22
CA ILE A 150 0.38 25.52 -12.67
C ILE A 150 -0.29 26.40 -13.74
N ALA A 151 0.50 27.17 -14.48
CA ALA A 151 -0.01 27.98 -15.59
C ALA A 151 -0.53 27.11 -16.75
N ALA A 152 0.23 26.09 -17.14
CA ALA A 152 -0.08 25.21 -18.26
C ALA A 152 -1.34 24.36 -18.02
N LEU A 153 -1.56 23.90 -16.79
CA LEU A 153 -2.67 23.02 -16.42
C LEU A 153 -3.86 23.76 -15.80
N ASN A 154 -3.77 25.06 -15.62
CA ASN A 154 -4.80 25.87 -14.95
C ASN A 154 -5.04 25.44 -13.49
N VAL A 155 -3.95 25.15 -12.76
CA VAL A 155 -4.05 24.92 -11.30
C VAL A 155 -4.37 26.23 -10.61
N ASP A 156 -5.22 26.19 -9.59
CA ASP A 156 -5.60 27.38 -8.83
C ASP A 156 -4.44 27.91 -7.97
N MET A 157 -3.93 29.09 -8.32
CA MET A 157 -2.80 29.73 -7.67
C MET A 157 -3.07 30.10 -6.20
N GLU A 158 -4.32 30.41 -5.84
CA GLU A 158 -4.68 30.73 -4.46
C GLU A 158 -4.51 29.50 -3.56
N ILE A 159 -4.91 28.32 -4.06
CA ILE A 159 -4.74 27.04 -3.35
C ILE A 159 -3.25 26.74 -3.17
N VAL A 160 -2.46 26.92 -4.22
CA VAL A 160 -1.00 26.67 -4.16
C VAL A 160 -0.32 27.60 -3.14
N THR A 161 -0.70 28.87 -3.15
CA THR A 161 -0.18 29.86 -2.19
C THR A 161 -0.54 29.46 -0.77
N ALA A 162 -1.80 29.09 -0.51
CA ALA A 162 -2.25 28.64 0.81
C ALA A 162 -1.47 27.40 1.30
N LEU A 163 -1.19 26.45 0.42
CA LEU A 163 -0.38 25.26 0.75
C LEU A 163 1.06 25.63 1.13
N LEU A 164 1.67 26.60 0.45
CA LEU A 164 2.99 27.08 0.80
C LEU A 164 2.98 27.84 2.14
N ASP A 165 1.93 28.60 2.42
CA ASP A 165 1.73 29.32 3.68
C ASP A 165 1.61 28.33 4.85
N GLU A 166 0.84 27.28 4.72
CA GLU A 166 0.72 26.21 5.72
C GLU A 166 2.07 25.51 5.95
N LYS A 167 2.74 25.11 4.86
CA LYS A 167 4.00 24.34 4.93
C LYS A 167 5.16 25.15 5.53
N PHE A 168 5.21 26.44 5.27
CA PHE A 168 6.32 27.31 5.70
C PHE A 168 5.88 28.38 6.70
N SER A 169 4.81 28.17 7.45
CA SER A 169 4.25 29.12 8.43
C SER A 169 5.29 29.70 9.39
N SER A 170 6.25 28.88 9.85
CA SER A 170 7.33 29.29 10.76
C SER A 170 8.65 29.69 10.07
N LYS A 171 8.73 29.65 8.73
CA LYS A 171 9.97 29.82 7.95
C LYS A 171 9.79 30.85 6.83
N LYS A 172 9.59 32.12 7.19
CA LYS A 172 9.25 33.22 6.28
C LYS A 172 10.18 33.33 5.05
N ALA A 173 11.50 33.22 5.22
CA ALA A 173 12.45 33.33 4.12
C ALA A 173 12.27 32.20 3.08
N LEU A 174 12.04 30.95 3.55
CA LEU A 174 11.76 29.82 2.65
C LEU A 174 10.43 29.99 1.91
N ARG A 175 9.41 30.51 2.58
CA ARG A 175 8.13 30.84 1.95
C ARG A 175 8.33 31.85 0.81
N GLU A 176 9.03 32.95 1.06
CA GLU A 176 9.29 33.98 0.07
C GLU A 176 10.09 33.46 -1.13
N SER A 177 11.14 32.65 -0.89
CA SER A 177 11.92 32.01 -1.96
C SER A 177 11.06 31.09 -2.81
N ASN A 178 10.20 30.26 -2.20
CA ASN A 178 9.30 29.35 -2.95
C ASN A 178 8.27 30.12 -3.78
N LEU A 179 7.62 31.13 -3.21
CA LEU A 179 6.66 31.96 -3.94
C LEU A 179 7.32 32.68 -5.12
N ARG A 180 8.53 33.22 -4.92
CA ARG A 180 9.30 33.86 -6.00
C ARG A 180 9.63 32.88 -7.12
N ALA A 181 10.13 31.70 -6.80
CA ALA A 181 10.46 30.68 -7.80
C ALA A 181 9.21 30.22 -8.57
N LEU A 182 8.10 30.02 -7.87
CA LEU A 182 6.81 29.68 -8.45
C LEU A 182 6.36 30.72 -9.47
N SER A 183 6.39 32.03 -9.07
CA SER A 183 6.00 33.13 -9.97
C SER A 183 6.88 33.21 -11.20
N LEU A 184 8.20 32.99 -11.09
CA LEU A 184 9.10 33.00 -12.26
C LEU A 184 8.68 31.99 -13.34
N GLY A 185 8.35 30.77 -12.95
CA GLY A 185 7.88 29.74 -13.90
C GLY A 185 6.49 30.03 -14.44
N TYR A 186 5.58 30.44 -13.56
CA TYR A 186 4.19 30.78 -13.91
C TYR A 186 4.11 31.93 -14.92
N ASP A 187 4.79 33.05 -14.64
CA ASP A 187 4.77 34.26 -15.48
C ASP A 187 5.42 33.97 -16.83
N TYR A 188 6.52 33.17 -16.86
CA TYR A 188 7.13 32.76 -18.10
C TYR A 188 6.18 31.93 -18.96
N ALA A 189 5.53 30.92 -18.39
CA ALA A 189 4.59 30.08 -19.12
C ALA A 189 3.38 30.87 -19.64
N LYS A 190 2.78 31.74 -18.82
CA LYS A 190 1.68 32.63 -19.24
C LYS A 190 2.07 33.57 -20.37
N LYS A 191 3.33 34.00 -20.44
CA LYS A 191 3.82 34.92 -21.48
C LYS A 191 4.14 34.25 -22.80
N TYR A 192 4.65 33.02 -22.76
CA TYR A 192 5.25 32.38 -23.94
C TYR A 192 4.52 31.13 -24.44
N PHE A 193 3.55 30.60 -23.68
CA PHE A 193 2.79 29.42 -24.06
C PHE A 193 1.29 29.75 -24.13
N ASP A 194 0.57 29.00 -24.96
CA ASP A 194 -0.90 29.02 -24.97
C ASP A 194 -1.42 28.27 -23.74
N CYS A 195 -1.66 29.02 -22.66
CA CYS A 195 -2.15 28.49 -21.39
C CYS A 195 -3.62 28.84 -21.15
N PRO A 196 -4.44 27.87 -20.71
CA PRO A 196 -4.09 26.48 -20.43
C PRO A 196 -3.89 25.65 -21.71
N LEU A 197 -3.19 24.49 -21.55
CA LEU A 197 -3.05 23.49 -22.60
C LEU A 197 -4.44 22.91 -22.98
N PRO A 198 -4.56 22.15 -24.11
CA PRO A 198 -5.81 21.48 -24.49
C PRO A 198 -6.35 20.47 -23.49
N PHE A 199 -5.67 20.25 -22.39
CA PHE A 199 -6.12 19.54 -21.20
C PHE A 199 -5.82 20.39 -19.97
N SER A 200 -6.81 20.55 -19.10
CA SER A 200 -6.76 21.50 -18.00
C SER A 200 -7.57 21.05 -16.79
N LEU A 201 -7.39 21.76 -15.70
CA LEU A 201 -8.11 21.53 -14.45
C LEU A 201 -9.21 22.56 -14.27
N GLU A 202 -10.37 22.08 -13.85
CA GLU A 202 -11.48 22.89 -13.36
C GLU A 202 -11.91 22.36 -12.00
N ARG A 203 -12.23 23.26 -11.06
CA ARG A 203 -12.65 22.86 -9.70
C ARG A 203 -13.82 21.88 -9.76
N MET A 204 -13.76 20.89 -8.88
CA MET A 204 -14.82 19.92 -8.58
C MET A 204 -15.15 19.94 -7.09
N ASP A 205 -16.07 19.10 -6.66
CA ASP A 205 -16.42 18.89 -5.24
C ASP A 205 -16.52 17.39 -4.92
N THR A 206 -15.50 16.62 -5.31
CA THR A 206 -15.52 15.16 -5.10
C THR A 206 -14.53 14.68 -4.06
N THR A 207 -13.79 15.60 -3.42
CA THR A 207 -12.77 15.28 -2.42
C THR A 207 -12.99 15.93 -1.06
N ALA A 208 -14.09 16.66 -0.85
CA ALA A 208 -14.36 17.41 0.38
C ALA A 208 -14.45 16.52 1.64
N ASP A 209 -14.96 15.29 1.49
CA ASP A 209 -15.07 14.27 2.54
C ASP A 209 -13.88 13.31 2.58
N LYS A 210 -12.84 13.56 1.79
CA LYS A 210 -11.67 12.68 1.63
C LYS A 210 -10.42 13.28 2.27
N ILE A 211 -9.42 12.42 2.40
CA ILE A 211 -8.07 12.79 2.84
C ILE A 211 -7.03 12.26 1.86
N LEU A 212 -5.87 12.89 1.87
CA LEU A 212 -4.69 12.44 1.15
C LEU A 212 -3.70 11.86 2.16
N ILE A 213 -3.42 10.56 2.06
CA ILE A 213 -2.57 9.83 3.00
C ILE A 213 -1.93 8.61 2.33
N ASP A 214 -0.74 8.22 2.76
CA ASP A 214 -0.11 6.97 2.38
C ASP A 214 -0.50 5.79 3.30
N GLY A 215 -0.33 4.56 2.80
CA GLY A 215 -0.74 3.36 3.54
C GLY A 215 0.10 3.08 4.78
N ASN A 216 1.39 3.40 4.78
CA ASN A 216 2.26 3.19 5.93
C ASN A 216 1.89 4.12 7.09
N THR A 217 1.60 5.38 6.79
CA THR A 217 1.10 6.36 7.77
C THR A 217 -0.25 5.93 8.33
N ALA A 218 -1.18 5.50 7.48
CA ALA A 218 -2.49 5.00 7.89
C ALA A 218 -2.39 3.73 8.76
N THR A 219 -1.51 2.79 8.39
CA THR A 219 -1.20 1.58 9.17
C THR A 219 -0.70 1.94 10.57
N ALA A 220 0.26 2.85 10.65
CA ALA A 220 0.83 3.30 11.92
C ALA A 220 -0.22 3.92 12.85
N LEU A 221 -1.10 4.76 12.29
CA LEU A 221 -2.21 5.34 13.04
C LEU A 221 -3.20 4.25 13.50
N GLY A 222 -3.49 3.26 12.66
CA GLY A 222 -4.30 2.09 13.02
C GLY A 222 -3.69 1.29 14.17
N CYS A 223 -2.36 1.09 14.19
CA CYS A 223 -1.67 0.45 15.30
C CYS A 223 -1.80 1.25 16.61
N VAL A 224 -1.66 2.57 16.56
CA VAL A 224 -1.87 3.43 17.73
C VAL A 224 -3.31 3.35 18.23
N TYR A 225 -4.27 3.47 17.31
CA TYR A 225 -5.70 3.38 17.63
C TYR A 225 -6.08 2.01 18.21
N ALA A 226 -5.53 0.93 17.66
CA ALA A 226 -5.70 -0.43 18.17
C ALA A 226 -5.13 -0.64 19.59
N GLY A 227 -4.38 0.30 20.12
CA GLY A 227 -3.77 0.18 21.44
C GLY A 227 -2.42 -0.53 21.45
N ALA A 228 -1.69 -0.59 20.34
CA ALA A 228 -0.33 -1.11 20.31
C ALA A 228 0.60 -0.26 21.20
N THR A 229 1.34 -0.94 22.07
CA THR A 229 2.29 -0.28 23.00
C THR A 229 3.73 -0.72 22.80
N VAL A 230 3.96 -1.79 22.03
CA VAL A 230 5.30 -2.28 21.72
C VAL A 230 5.46 -2.47 20.22
N ALA A 231 6.51 -1.87 19.67
CA ALA A 231 6.93 -2.09 18.29
C ALA A 231 8.41 -2.45 18.28
N ALA A 232 8.74 -3.64 17.80
CA ALA A 232 10.12 -4.07 17.60
C ALA A 232 10.35 -4.34 16.12
N TRP A 233 11.40 -3.78 15.53
CA TRP A 233 11.55 -3.75 14.08
C TRP A 233 13.01 -3.68 13.65
N TYR A 234 13.26 -3.95 12.38
CA TYR A 234 14.55 -3.72 11.72
C TYR A 234 14.33 -2.89 10.44
N PRO A 235 15.18 -1.89 10.13
CA PRO A 235 14.99 -1.00 8.99
C PRO A 235 15.03 -1.74 7.66
N ILE A 236 13.94 -1.67 6.90
CA ILE A 236 13.85 -2.22 5.55
C ILE A 236 12.86 -1.42 4.71
N THR A 237 13.26 -1.03 3.48
CA THR A 237 12.34 -0.43 2.52
C THR A 237 11.38 -1.50 2.00
N PRO A 238 10.04 -1.21 1.90
CA PRO A 238 9.38 0.08 2.09
C PRO A 238 8.74 0.26 3.48
N SER A 239 8.94 -0.63 4.45
CA SER A 239 8.21 -0.67 5.71
C SER A 239 8.70 0.34 6.78
N THR A 240 9.91 0.90 6.64
CA THR A 240 10.51 1.79 7.64
C THR A 240 9.59 2.97 8.00
N SER A 241 8.89 3.56 7.04
CA SER A 241 7.99 4.70 7.30
C SER A 241 6.77 4.35 8.16
N VAL A 242 6.38 3.07 8.28
CA VAL A 242 5.37 2.64 9.28
C VAL A 242 5.88 2.98 10.69
N MET A 243 7.16 2.70 10.96
CA MET A 243 7.76 2.91 12.28
C MET A 243 8.00 4.39 12.58
N ASP A 244 8.42 5.16 11.57
CA ASP A 244 8.60 6.60 11.70
C ASP A 244 7.27 7.30 12.02
N ALA A 245 6.21 6.91 11.31
CA ALA A 245 4.86 7.41 11.56
C ALA A 245 4.32 6.95 12.94
N PHE A 246 4.51 5.68 13.30
CA PHE A 246 4.10 5.16 14.60
C PHE A 246 4.77 5.91 15.75
N LYS A 247 6.09 6.16 15.64
CA LYS A 247 6.83 6.97 16.60
C LYS A 247 6.25 8.38 16.72
N SER A 248 6.00 9.03 15.58
CA SER A 248 5.43 10.39 15.55
C SER A 248 4.06 10.44 16.23
N PHE A 249 3.18 9.47 15.95
CA PHE A 249 1.86 9.40 16.60
C PHE A 249 1.96 9.05 18.10
N CYS A 250 2.89 8.20 18.51
CA CYS A 250 3.13 7.94 19.92
C CYS A 250 3.63 9.20 20.66
N ASP A 251 4.54 9.96 20.04
CA ASP A 251 5.01 11.22 20.59
C ASP A 251 3.88 12.27 20.74
N GLN A 252 2.86 12.19 19.89
CA GLN A 252 1.71 13.09 19.93
C GLN A 252 0.59 12.62 20.87
N TYR A 253 0.25 11.33 20.87
CA TYR A 253 -0.97 10.80 21.49
C TYR A 253 -0.73 9.89 22.70
N ARG A 254 0.51 9.44 22.94
CA ARG A 254 0.86 8.46 23.97
C ARG A 254 1.76 9.00 25.08
N LYS A 255 1.97 10.30 25.12
CA LYS A 255 2.69 10.93 26.25
C LYS A 255 1.81 10.96 27.48
N ASP A 256 2.36 10.43 28.56
CA ASP A 256 1.79 10.59 29.89
C ASP A 256 1.85 12.08 30.30
N PRO A 257 0.73 12.71 30.63
CA PRO A 257 0.70 14.15 30.91
C PRO A 257 1.44 14.55 32.19
N GLU A 258 1.63 13.64 33.15
CA GLU A 258 2.30 13.92 34.43
C GLU A 258 3.83 13.73 34.30
N THR A 259 4.25 12.65 33.66
CA THR A 259 5.66 12.29 33.56
C THR A 259 6.35 12.76 32.29
N GLY A 260 5.59 13.12 31.25
CA GLY A 260 6.08 13.47 29.91
C GLY A 260 6.70 12.29 29.14
N LYS A 261 6.65 11.08 29.68
CA LYS A 261 7.18 9.87 29.04
C LYS A 261 6.16 9.25 28.08
N ASN A 262 6.64 8.66 27.01
CA ASN A 262 5.79 7.89 26.11
C ASN A 262 5.32 6.59 26.78
N ASN A 263 4.02 6.33 26.73
CA ASN A 263 3.44 5.04 27.10
C ASN A 263 3.48 4.07 25.89
N ALA A 264 4.63 3.95 25.29
CA ALA A 264 4.92 3.04 24.19
C ALA A 264 6.43 2.76 24.13
N LEU A 265 6.81 1.56 23.72
CA LEU A 265 8.18 1.12 23.53
C LEU A 265 8.44 0.82 22.06
N ILE A 266 9.41 1.51 21.49
CA ILE A 266 9.82 1.32 20.09
C ILE A 266 11.29 0.92 20.09
N ILE A 267 11.59 -0.29 19.61
CA ILE A 267 12.93 -0.87 19.64
C ILE A 267 13.37 -1.21 18.22
N GLN A 268 14.49 -0.63 17.78
CA GLN A 268 15.19 -1.13 16.62
C GLN A 268 16.03 -2.32 17.07
N ALA A 269 15.67 -3.50 16.55
CA ALA A 269 16.39 -4.76 16.84
C ALA A 269 17.67 -4.87 15.99
N GLU A 270 18.46 -5.91 16.23
CA GLU A 270 19.69 -6.18 15.49
C GLU A 270 19.38 -6.78 14.10
N ASP A 271 18.27 -7.55 14.03
CA ASP A 271 17.72 -8.12 12.81
C ASP A 271 16.22 -8.41 12.95
N GLU A 272 15.59 -8.93 11.90
CA GLU A 272 14.16 -9.29 11.90
C GLU A 272 13.85 -10.48 12.81
N LEU A 273 14.78 -11.42 12.98
CA LEU A 273 14.63 -12.54 13.89
C LEU A 273 14.51 -12.07 15.34
N SER A 274 15.39 -11.15 15.74
CA SER A 274 15.34 -10.52 17.07
C SER A 274 14.05 -9.71 17.24
N ALA A 275 13.62 -8.98 16.20
CA ALA A 275 12.40 -8.16 16.22
C ALA A 275 11.16 -9.00 16.52
N ILE A 276 10.94 -10.10 15.78
CA ILE A 276 9.77 -10.96 16.01
C ILE A 276 9.84 -11.66 17.38
N GLY A 277 11.04 -12.04 17.85
CA GLY A 277 11.23 -12.58 19.19
C GLY A 277 10.80 -11.61 20.30
N MET A 278 11.13 -10.32 20.16
CA MET A 278 10.68 -9.26 21.08
C MET A 278 9.16 -9.05 21.02
N VAL A 279 8.55 -9.09 19.82
CA VAL A 279 7.09 -9.02 19.66
C VAL A 279 6.40 -10.16 20.38
N ILE A 280 6.86 -11.40 20.17
CA ILE A 280 6.29 -12.60 20.80
C ILE A 280 6.41 -12.50 22.33
N GLY A 281 7.58 -12.12 22.85
CA GLY A 281 7.78 -11.95 24.29
C GLY A 281 6.90 -10.88 24.91
N ALA A 282 6.77 -9.70 24.25
CA ALA A 282 5.87 -8.63 24.69
C ALA A 282 4.39 -9.07 24.67
N SER A 283 3.95 -9.72 23.60
CA SER A 283 2.57 -10.21 23.47
C SER A 283 2.24 -11.31 24.49
N TRP A 284 3.21 -12.16 24.82
CA TRP A 284 3.04 -13.19 25.86
C TRP A 284 2.75 -12.55 27.23
N THR A 285 3.37 -11.39 27.52
CA THR A 285 3.11 -10.64 28.76
C THR A 285 1.83 -9.80 28.73
N GLY A 286 1.13 -9.74 27.59
CA GLY A 286 -0.14 -9.06 27.43
C GLY A 286 -0.06 -7.70 26.72
N ALA A 287 1.09 -7.27 26.21
CA ALA A 287 1.17 -6.09 25.36
C ALA A 287 0.54 -6.37 23.99
N ARG A 288 -0.04 -5.36 23.35
CA ARG A 288 -0.27 -5.36 21.91
C ARG A 288 1.03 -4.97 21.23
N ALA A 289 1.67 -5.94 20.58
CA ALA A 289 2.98 -5.76 19.98
C ALA A 289 2.98 -6.13 18.50
N PHE A 290 3.81 -5.44 17.70
CA PHE A 290 3.93 -5.70 16.27
C PHE A 290 5.35 -5.46 15.76
N THR A 291 5.62 -5.99 14.57
CA THR A 291 6.76 -5.64 13.73
C THR A 291 6.29 -5.25 12.34
N SER A 292 7.06 -4.38 11.66
CA SER A 292 6.87 -4.10 10.24
C SER A 292 8.12 -4.49 9.47
N THR A 293 7.91 -5.14 8.32
CA THR A 293 8.98 -5.69 7.49
C THR A 293 8.58 -5.75 6.01
N SER A 294 9.35 -6.50 5.23
CA SER A 294 9.13 -6.87 3.83
C SER A 294 9.57 -8.32 3.63
N GLY A 295 9.36 -8.89 2.46
CA GLY A 295 9.63 -10.30 2.14
C GLY A 295 10.93 -10.90 2.69
N PRO A 296 12.11 -10.21 2.61
CA PRO A 296 13.34 -10.72 3.22
C PRO A 296 13.22 -10.99 4.73
N GLY A 297 12.56 -10.08 5.46
CA GLY A 297 12.36 -10.26 6.90
C GLY A 297 11.34 -11.38 7.22
N ILE A 298 10.31 -11.55 6.40
CA ILE A 298 9.38 -12.69 6.52
C ILE A 298 10.15 -14.01 6.48
N SER A 299 11.11 -14.14 5.55
CA SER A 299 11.95 -15.33 5.44
C SER A 299 12.79 -15.58 6.70
N LEU A 300 13.33 -14.53 7.33
CA LEU A 300 14.13 -14.63 8.55
C LEU A 300 13.31 -14.96 9.79
N MET A 301 12.07 -14.51 9.86
CA MET A 301 11.17 -14.72 11.01
C MET A 301 10.60 -16.13 11.12
N GLY A 302 10.79 -16.98 10.09
CA GLY A 302 10.06 -18.23 9.90
C GLY A 302 9.99 -19.11 11.13
N GLU A 303 11.10 -19.41 11.81
CA GLU A 303 11.13 -20.33 12.97
C GLU A 303 10.33 -19.78 14.16
N LEU A 304 10.52 -18.51 14.52
CA LEU A 304 9.81 -17.90 15.64
C LEU A 304 8.31 -17.70 15.38
N LEU A 305 7.91 -17.53 14.11
CA LEU A 305 6.49 -17.54 13.72
C LEU A 305 5.86 -18.92 13.97
N GLY A 306 6.61 -20.01 13.71
CA GLY A 306 6.19 -21.37 14.08
C GLY A 306 6.04 -21.56 15.59
N LEU A 307 6.97 -21.01 16.37
CA LEU A 307 6.84 -20.98 17.84
C LEU A 307 5.56 -20.26 18.26
N ALA A 308 5.30 -19.06 17.75
CA ALA A 308 4.11 -18.29 18.09
C ALA A 308 2.82 -19.02 17.70
N TYR A 309 2.79 -19.67 16.54
CA TYR A 309 1.66 -20.47 16.07
C TYR A 309 1.38 -21.65 17.00
N TYR A 310 2.41 -22.46 17.29
CA TYR A 310 2.26 -23.69 18.07
C TYR A 310 2.04 -23.44 19.56
N ALA A 311 2.72 -22.44 20.15
CA ALA A 311 2.53 -22.03 21.54
C ALA A 311 1.32 -21.10 21.76
N GLU A 312 0.61 -20.76 20.69
CA GLU A 312 -0.59 -19.90 20.69
C GLU A 312 -0.34 -18.54 21.32
N ILE A 313 0.64 -17.81 20.79
CA ILE A 313 0.99 -16.45 21.20
C ILE A 313 0.57 -15.46 20.10
N PRO A 314 -0.19 -14.41 20.45
CA PRO A 314 -0.51 -13.35 19.49
C PRO A 314 0.74 -12.69 18.93
N ALA A 315 0.77 -12.41 17.63
CA ALA A 315 1.78 -11.57 17.01
C ALA A 315 1.19 -10.88 15.78
N VAL A 316 1.49 -9.59 15.58
CA VAL A 316 1.09 -8.86 14.38
C VAL A 316 2.32 -8.56 13.55
N VAL A 317 2.30 -8.97 12.29
CA VAL A 317 3.36 -8.72 11.31
C VAL A 317 2.78 -7.91 10.15
N ILE A 318 3.34 -6.72 9.93
CA ILE A 318 2.97 -5.87 8.80
C ILE A 318 4.02 -6.10 7.73
N ASP A 319 3.61 -6.73 6.63
CA ASP A 319 4.44 -6.96 5.46
C ASP A 319 4.11 -5.94 4.38
N VAL A 320 5.04 -5.01 4.14
CA VAL A 320 4.96 -4.08 3.02
C VAL A 320 5.76 -4.67 1.87
N GLN A 321 5.07 -5.38 0.98
CA GLN A 321 5.68 -6.19 -0.05
C GLN A 321 6.45 -5.37 -1.08
N ARG A 322 7.55 -5.93 -1.58
CA ARG A 322 8.38 -5.39 -2.65
C ARG A 322 8.84 -6.49 -3.60
N VAL A 323 9.43 -6.11 -4.72
CA VAL A 323 9.96 -7.08 -5.68
C VAL A 323 11.09 -7.92 -5.05
N GLY A 324 10.87 -9.24 -4.99
CA GLY A 324 11.84 -10.27 -4.70
C GLY A 324 12.34 -10.98 -5.96
N PRO A 325 13.08 -12.11 -5.83
CA PRO A 325 13.58 -12.71 -4.58
C PRO A 325 14.82 -11.99 -4.01
N SER A 326 15.20 -12.35 -2.77
CA SER A 326 16.32 -11.75 -2.02
C SER A 326 16.13 -10.23 -1.86
N THR A 327 17.17 -9.43 -2.03
CA THR A 327 17.08 -7.97 -2.02
C THR A 327 16.16 -7.45 -3.15
N GLY A 328 16.15 -8.12 -4.30
CA GLY A 328 15.30 -7.82 -5.43
C GLY A 328 15.40 -6.36 -5.91
N MET A 329 14.26 -5.72 -6.10
CA MET A 329 14.16 -4.29 -6.38
C MET A 329 13.46 -3.59 -5.19
N PRO A 330 14.20 -3.04 -4.20
CA PRO A 330 13.62 -2.56 -2.94
C PRO A 330 12.58 -1.44 -3.08
N THR A 331 12.61 -0.72 -4.20
CA THR A 331 11.74 0.42 -4.47
C THR A 331 10.75 0.15 -5.61
N ARG A 332 10.37 -1.12 -5.76
CA ARG A 332 9.37 -1.58 -6.76
C ARG A 332 8.33 -2.46 -6.08
N THR A 333 7.07 -2.28 -6.49
CA THR A 333 5.93 -3.02 -5.93
C THR A 333 5.78 -4.42 -6.52
N GLN A 334 5.34 -5.35 -5.69
CA GLN A 334 4.99 -6.72 -6.07
C GLN A 334 4.09 -7.32 -4.98
N GLN A 335 3.36 -8.39 -5.31
CA GLN A 335 2.61 -9.23 -4.36
C GLN A 335 3.26 -10.62 -4.33
N GLY A 336 4.50 -10.67 -3.82
CA GLY A 336 5.38 -11.85 -3.90
C GLY A 336 5.41 -12.73 -2.66
N ASP A 337 4.75 -12.32 -1.57
CA ASP A 337 4.91 -12.93 -0.25
C ASP A 337 3.65 -13.66 0.25
N ILE A 338 2.62 -13.79 -0.61
CA ILE A 338 1.31 -14.37 -0.24
C ILE A 338 1.45 -15.79 0.29
N LEU A 339 2.09 -16.68 -0.48
CA LEU A 339 2.27 -18.07 -0.05
C LEU A 339 3.27 -18.20 1.12
N ALA A 340 4.33 -17.37 1.09
CA ALA A 340 5.30 -17.35 2.17
C ALA A 340 4.67 -16.97 3.52
N CYS A 341 3.76 -16.00 3.53
CA CYS A 341 3.03 -15.61 4.73
C CYS A 341 1.93 -16.61 5.11
N ALA A 342 1.19 -17.16 4.13
CA ALA A 342 0.12 -18.12 4.41
C ALA A 342 0.61 -19.38 5.14
N TYR A 343 1.83 -19.82 4.81
CA TYR A 343 2.45 -21.05 5.34
C TYR A 343 3.80 -20.78 6.00
N ALA A 344 3.98 -19.59 6.59
CA ALA A 344 5.25 -19.23 7.22
C ALA A 344 5.67 -20.23 8.29
N SER A 345 6.97 -20.53 8.38
CA SER A 345 7.62 -21.57 9.18
C SER A 345 7.68 -22.93 8.46
N HIS A 346 8.09 -23.95 9.19
CA HIS A 346 8.14 -25.34 8.75
C HIS A 346 7.04 -26.15 9.44
N GLY A 347 6.70 -27.32 8.91
CA GLY A 347 5.64 -28.18 9.41
C GLY A 347 4.24 -27.69 9.02
N ASP A 348 3.23 -28.10 9.76
CA ASP A 348 1.82 -27.88 9.45
C ASP A 348 1.32 -26.56 10.03
N THR A 349 1.74 -25.43 9.45
CA THR A 349 1.35 -24.09 9.86
C THR A 349 0.40 -23.45 8.86
N LYS A 350 -0.54 -22.64 9.36
CA LYS A 350 -1.42 -21.76 8.55
C LYS A 350 -1.68 -20.47 9.30
N HIS A 351 -1.52 -19.34 8.63
CA HIS A 351 -1.65 -18.04 9.25
C HIS A 351 -2.82 -17.24 8.68
N ILE A 352 -3.34 -16.32 9.47
CA ILE A 352 -4.38 -15.37 9.06
C ILE A 352 -3.70 -14.24 8.28
N LEU A 353 -4.20 -13.97 7.06
CA LEU A 353 -3.72 -12.87 6.22
C LEU A 353 -4.83 -11.83 6.01
N LEU A 354 -4.44 -10.56 5.97
CA LEU A 354 -5.29 -9.42 5.64
C LEU A 354 -4.71 -8.68 4.45
N PHE A 355 -5.55 -8.35 3.46
CA PHE A 355 -5.15 -7.76 2.19
C PHE A 355 -5.78 -6.38 2.00
N PRO A 356 -5.23 -5.29 2.59
CA PRO A 356 -5.73 -3.94 2.33
C PRO A 356 -5.46 -3.54 0.88
N SER A 357 -6.36 -2.76 0.27
CA SER A 357 -6.21 -2.26 -1.10
C SER A 357 -5.94 -0.75 -1.18
N ASN A 358 -6.02 -0.06 -0.07
CA ASN A 358 -5.82 1.38 0.03
C ASN A 358 -5.50 1.78 1.47
N PRO A 359 -5.07 3.04 1.72
CA PRO A 359 -4.72 3.49 3.06
C PRO A 359 -5.86 3.44 4.10
N ALA A 360 -7.11 3.62 3.70
CA ALA A 360 -8.23 3.51 4.66
C ALA A 360 -8.34 2.08 5.20
N GLU A 361 -8.21 1.07 4.32
CA GLU A 361 -8.15 -0.33 4.75
C GLU A 361 -6.85 -0.67 5.49
N CYS A 362 -5.73 0.00 5.19
CA CYS A 362 -4.52 -0.16 6.01
C CYS A 362 -4.75 0.23 7.47
N PHE A 363 -5.47 1.33 7.71
CA PHE A 363 -5.88 1.71 9.06
C PHE A 363 -6.81 0.66 9.70
N GLU A 364 -7.89 0.30 9.01
CA GLU A 364 -8.89 -0.65 9.54
C GLU A 364 -8.29 -2.04 9.78
N PHE A 365 -7.45 -2.52 8.87
CA PHE A 365 -6.87 -3.86 8.97
C PHE A 365 -5.73 -3.95 9.96
N ALA A 366 -5.03 -2.84 10.24
CA ALA A 366 -4.11 -2.79 11.36
C ALA A 366 -4.86 -3.04 12.69
N VAL A 367 -6.01 -2.41 12.89
CA VAL A 367 -6.87 -2.65 14.06
C VAL A 367 -7.35 -4.10 14.10
N LYS A 368 -7.84 -4.58 12.96
CA LYS A 368 -8.36 -5.95 12.82
C LYS A 368 -7.30 -7.01 13.08
N ALA A 369 -6.05 -6.74 12.67
CA ALA A 369 -4.93 -7.66 12.87
C ALA A 369 -4.67 -7.92 14.38
N PHE A 370 -4.68 -6.87 15.21
CA PHE A 370 -4.53 -7.03 16.66
C PHE A 370 -5.68 -7.79 17.28
N ASP A 371 -6.92 -7.46 16.90
CA ASP A 371 -8.11 -8.12 17.44
C ASP A 371 -8.13 -9.61 17.05
N LEU A 372 -7.79 -9.95 15.81
CA LEU A 372 -7.70 -11.33 15.36
C LEU A 372 -6.55 -12.09 16.03
N ALA A 373 -5.37 -11.45 16.14
CA ALA A 373 -4.22 -12.07 16.78
C ALA A 373 -4.51 -12.45 18.25
N GLU A 374 -5.15 -11.57 18.98
CA GLU A 374 -5.50 -11.84 20.39
C GLU A 374 -6.69 -12.79 20.55
N ARG A 375 -7.73 -12.65 19.71
CA ARG A 375 -8.89 -13.55 19.71
C ARG A 375 -8.47 -14.99 19.43
N PHE A 376 -7.67 -15.21 18.39
CA PHE A 376 -7.25 -16.53 17.95
C PHE A 376 -5.90 -16.97 18.54
N GLN A 377 -5.21 -16.10 19.28
CA GLN A 377 -3.91 -16.38 19.88
C GLN A 377 -2.94 -16.99 18.86
N THR A 378 -2.65 -16.23 17.80
CA THR A 378 -1.87 -16.70 16.64
C THR A 378 -1.22 -15.52 15.93
N PRO A 379 -0.16 -15.74 15.14
CA PRO A 379 0.33 -14.73 14.22
C PRO A 379 -0.72 -14.31 13.19
N VAL A 380 -0.80 -13.01 12.92
CA VAL A 380 -1.63 -12.40 11.87
C VAL A 380 -0.76 -11.49 11.02
N PHE A 381 -0.84 -11.66 9.70
CA PHE A 381 -0.12 -10.85 8.73
C PHE A 381 -1.05 -9.86 8.05
N MET A 382 -0.62 -8.61 7.93
CA MET A 382 -1.23 -7.63 7.06
C MET A 382 -0.29 -7.39 5.88
N LEU A 383 -0.72 -7.78 4.67
CA LEU A 383 0.07 -7.69 3.44
C LEU A 383 -0.39 -6.48 2.63
N SER A 384 0.31 -5.37 2.77
CA SER A 384 0.27 -4.25 1.84
C SER A 384 1.41 -4.38 0.82
N ASP A 385 1.63 -3.38 0.01
CA ASP A 385 2.76 -3.32 -0.91
C ASP A 385 3.31 -1.90 -1.01
N LEU A 386 4.42 -1.71 -1.71
CA LEU A 386 5.07 -0.42 -1.85
C LEU A 386 4.16 0.65 -2.46
N ASP A 387 3.30 0.29 -3.42
CA ASP A 387 2.39 1.26 -4.06
C ASP A 387 1.35 1.81 -3.08
N ILE A 388 0.76 0.92 -2.27
CA ILE A 388 -0.17 1.33 -1.21
C ILE A 388 0.59 2.07 -0.10
N GLY A 389 1.73 1.53 0.31
CA GLY A 389 2.46 1.95 1.50
C GLY A 389 3.15 3.30 1.38
N MET A 390 3.69 3.65 0.21
CA MET A 390 4.57 4.82 0.04
C MET A 390 4.06 5.88 -0.93
N ASN A 391 2.92 5.69 -1.55
CA ASN A 391 2.29 6.72 -2.38
C ASN A 391 1.11 7.35 -1.65
N ASP A 392 0.86 8.63 -1.94
CA ASP A 392 -0.32 9.33 -1.45
C ASP A 392 -1.56 8.90 -2.23
N TRP A 393 -2.59 8.50 -1.51
CA TRP A 393 -3.89 8.10 -2.04
C TRP A 393 -4.99 9.02 -1.56
N VAL A 394 -5.95 9.31 -2.41
CA VAL A 394 -7.19 9.99 -2.04
C VAL A 394 -8.17 8.92 -1.55
N VAL A 395 -8.48 8.95 -0.27
CA VAL A 395 -9.35 7.96 0.39
C VAL A 395 -10.40 8.66 1.26
N PRO A 396 -11.52 8.02 1.60
CA PRO A 396 -12.45 8.53 2.60
C PRO A 396 -11.74 8.83 3.93
N ARG A 397 -12.31 9.71 4.74
CA ARG A 397 -11.83 9.91 6.11
C ARG A 397 -11.78 8.58 6.86
N LEU A 398 -10.72 8.39 7.64
CA LEU A 398 -10.55 7.15 8.42
C LEU A 398 -11.70 7.00 9.43
N ASN A 399 -12.19 5.78 9.55
CA ASN A 399 -13.27 5.47 10.46
C ASN A 399 -12.76 5.46 11.91
N TRP A 400 -12.95 6.59 12.62
CA TRP A 400 -12.55 6.76 13.99
C TRP A 400 -13.78 6.62 14.91
N ASP A 401 -13.81 5.57 15.72
CA ASP A 401 -14.90 5.28 16.67
C ASP A 401 -14.36 5.34 18.10
N ASP A 402 -14.76 6.35 18.87
CA ASP A 402 -14.38 6.49 20.28
C ASP A 402 -14.96 5.38 21.18
N ALA A 403 -15.96 4.65 20.68
CA ALA A 403 -16.53 3.49 21.35
C ALA A 403 -15.74 2.20 21.13
N TYR A 404 -14.76 2.18 20.21
CA TYR A 404 -13.93 1.01 19.98
C TYR A 404 -13.29 0.50 21.28
N ARG A 405 -13.36 -0.79 21.50
CA ARG A 405 -12.68 -1.49 22.59
C ARG A 405 -11.88 -2.66 22.04
N PRO A 406 -10.59 -2.77 22.39
CA PRO A 406 -9.74 -3.86 21.94
C PRO A 406 -10.32 -5.23 22.30
N ASP A 407 -10.43 -6.11 21.31
CA ASP A 407 -10.75 -7.51 21.57
C ASP A 407 -9.50 -8.24 22.08
N ARG A 408 -9.48 -8.53 23.37
CA ARG A 408 -8.35 -9.19 24.04
C ARG A 408 -8.43 -10.73 23.96
N GLY A 409 -9.46 -11.26 23.31
CA GLY A 409 -9.74 -12.70 23.29
C GLY A 409 -10.02 -13.26 24.69
N ARG A 410 -9.65 -14.52 24.91
CA ARG A 410 -9.94 -15.25 26.16
C ARG A 410 -8.83 -15.10 27.20
N VAL A 411 -8.65 -13.91 27.74
CA VAL A 411 -7.75 -13.63 28.85
C VAL A 411 -8.54 -13.75 30.16
N LEU A 412 -8.17 -14.70 31.00
CA LEU A 412 -8.84 -14.91 32.30
C LEU A 412 -8.33 -13.90 33.32
N ASP A 413 -9.25 -13.29 34.03
CA ASP A 413 -8.97 -12.46 35.19
C ASP A 413 -8.76 -13.28 36.49
N LEU A 414 -8.41 -12.60 37.58
CA LEU A 414 -8.13 -13.24 38.87
C LEU A 414 -9.35 -14.05 39.37
N GLU A 415 -10.58 -13.51 39.28
CA GLU A 415 -11.77 -14.15 39.76
C GLU A 415 -12.11 -15.42 38.98
N GLN A 416 -11.97 -15.35 37.65
CA GLN A 416 -12.18 -16.50 36.77
C GLN A 416 -11.15 -17.62 37.05
N ILE A 417 -9.87 -17.26 37.24
CA ILE A 417 -8.81 -18.24 37.54
C ILE A 417 -9.07 -18.89 38.93
N GLN A 418 -9.51 -18.13 39.91
CA GLN A 418 -9.80 -18.66 41.25
C GLN A 418 -10.91 -19.71 41.26
N LYS A 419 -11.92 -19.59 40.39
CA LYS A 419 -13.04 -20.55 40.23
C LYS A 419 -12.61 -21.86 39.56
N LEU A 420 -11.50 -21.90 38.84
CA LEU A 420 -11.02 -23.11 38.19
C LEU A 420 -10.47 -24.09 39.25
N SER A 421 -10.65 -25.38 39.06
CA SER A 421 -9.92 -26.41 39.82
C SER A 421 -8.41 -26.42 39.45
N LYS A 422 -8.14 -26.30 38.17
CA LYS A 422 -6.76 -26.20 37.58
C LYS A 422 -6.84 -25.41 36.29
N PHE A 423 -5.85 -24.53 36.05
CA PHE A 423 -5.70 -23.86 34.77
C PHE A 423 -5.00 -24.79 33.77
N LEU A 424 -5.60 -24.94 32.58
CA LEU A 424 -5.09 -25.79 31.49
C LEU A 424 -4.93 -24.94 30.23
N ARG A 425 -3.68 -24.57 29.93
CA ARG A 425 -3.38 -23.58 28.89
C ARG A 425 -3.85 -23.97 27.49
N TYR A 426 -3.77 -25.25 27.15
CA TYR A 426 -4.03 -25.73 25.78
C TYR A 426 -5.31 -26.56 25.68
N SER A 427 -6.17 -26.53 26.69
CA SER A 427 -7.47 -27.19 26.68
C SER A 427 -8.56 -26.24 26.17
N ASP A 428 -9.26 -26.67 25.13
CA ASP A 428 -10.48 -26.02 24.66
C ASP A 428 -11.68 -26.50 25.46
N GLN A 429 -12.11 -25.70 26.44
CA GLN A 429 -13.19 -26.07 27.34
C GLN A 429 -14.60 -25.76 26.77
N ASP A 430 -14.68 -24.89 25.76
CA ASP A 430 -15.95 -24.43 25.18
C ASP A 430 -16.20 -24.98 23.77
N GLU A 431 -15.36 -25.92 23.32
CA GLU A 431 -15.47 -26.60 22.02
C GLU A 431 -15.52 -25.62 20.82
N ASN A 432 -14.80 -24.50 20.94
CA ASN A 432 -14.70 -23.47 19.89
C ASN A 432 -13.29 -23.32 19.32
N TYR A 433 -12.41 -24.28 19.63
CA TYR A 433 -11.02 -24.38 19.22
C TYR A 433 -10.07 -23.33 19.81
N ILE A 434 -10.58 -22.36 20.59
CA ILE A 434 -9.82 -21.27 21.20
C ILE A 434 -9.62 -21.56 22.69
N THR A 435 -8.39 -21.64 23.13
CA THR A 435 -8.02 -21.88 24.53
C THR A 435 -8.00 -20.59 25.34
N SER A 436 -8.06 -20.71 26.66
CA SER A 436 -7.89 -19.55 27.55
C SER A 436 -6.42 -19.26 27.80
N ARG A 437 -6.08 -18.00 28.01
CA ARG A 437 -4.74 -17.58 28.47
C ARG A 437 -4.82 -16.75 29.74
N THR A 438 -3.73 -16.70 30.46
CA THR A 438 -3.52 -15.87 31.64
C THR A 438 -2.32 -14.96 31.41
N LEU A 439 -2.23 -13.89 32.18
CA LEU A 439 -1.09 -12.97 32.09
C LEU A 439 -0.17 -13.13 33.31
N PRO A 440 1.15 -12.96 33.15
CA PRO A 440 2.10 -13.00 34.26
C PRO A 440 1.76 -11.99 35.35
N GLY A 441 2.01 -12.36 36.61
CA GLY A 441 1.80 -11.48 37.76
C GLY A 441 0.39 -11.46 38.34
N VAL A 442 -0.64 -12.05 37.67
CA VAL A 442 -2.01 -12.09 38.17
C VAL A 442 -2.14 -13.04 39.36
N THR A 443 -1.74 -14.30 39.20
CA THR A 443 -1.76 -15.31 40.28
C THR A 443 -0.93 -16.54 39.90
N SER A 444 -0.30 -17.19 40.88
CA SER A 444 0.43 -18.44 40.66
C SER A 444 -0.47 -19.58 40.16
N LYS A 445 -1.76 -19.56 40.46
CA LYS A 445 -2.72 -20.57 39.99
C LYS A 445 -2.90 -20.52 38.44
N GLY A 446 -2.68 -19.38 37.82
CA GLY A 446 -2.70 -19.20 36.37
C GLY A 446 -1.35 -19.47 35.69
N ALA A 447 -0.32 -19.87 36.40
CA ALA A 447 0.98 -20.14 35.82
C ALA A 447 0.96 -21.37 34.91
N PHE A 448 1.68 -21.27 33.79
CA PHE A 448 1.85 -22.35 32.82
C PHE A 448 3.24 -22.29 32.18
N PHE A 449 3.66 -23.39 31.59
CA PHE A 449 4.89 -23.43 30.83
C PHE A 449 4.58 -23.30 29.32
N THR A 450 5.13 -22.28 28.69
CA THR A 450 5.01 -22.09 27.22
C THR A 450 5.90 -23.08 26.51
N ARG A 451 5.34 -23.88 25.60
CA ARG A 451 6.07 -24.92 24.90
C ARG A 451 6.03 -24.75 23.40
N GLY A 452 7.20 -24.69 22.78
CA GLY A 452 7.39 -24.88 21.34
C GLY A 452 7.62 -26.36 20.96
N SER A 453 7.89 -27.23 21.94
CA SER A 453 7.98 -28.70 21.75
C SER A 453 6.59 -29.35 21.86
N GLY A 454 6.48 -30.61 21.43
CA GLY A 454 5.26 -31.41 21.55
C GLY A 454 4.63 -31.33 22.93
N HIS A 455 3.37 -30.96 22.99
CA HIS A 455 2.63 -30.82 24.25
C HIS A 455 1.18 -31.31 24.10
N ASN A 456 0.64 -31.79 25.20
CA ASN A 456 -0.75 -32.16 25.28
C ASN A 456 -1.64 -30.95 25.74
N LYS A 457 -2.94 -31.17 25.77
CA LYS A 457 -3.93 -30.14 26.22
C LYS A 457 -3.69 -29.66 27.66
N PHE A 458 -2.91 -30.38 28.47
CA PHE A 458 -2.55 -29.97 29.82
C PHE A 458 -1.27 -29.12 29.89
N GLY A 459 -0.60 -28.88 28.77
CA GLY A 459 0.70 -28.19 28.70
C GLY A 459 1.89 -29.05 29.09
N GLY A 460 1.68 -30.36 29.31
CA GLY A 460 2.73 -31.32 29.55
C GLY A 460 3.46 -31.69 28.25
N TYR A 461 4.78 -31.88 28.33
CA TYR A 461 5.54 -32.46 27.22
C TYR A 461 5.00 -33.83 26.85
N THR A 462 4.89 -34.11 25.55
CA THR A 462 4.46 -35.41 25.05
C THR A 462 5.10 -35.72 23.71
N GLU A 463 5.35 -37.00 23.49
CA GLU A 463 5.68 -37.63 22.19
C GLU A 463 4.64 -38.70 21.82
N MET A 464 3.52 -38.72 22.54
CA MET A 464 2.41 -39.63 22.25
C MET A 464 1.65 -39.14 21.02
N PRO A 465 1.52 -39.98 19.96
CA PRO A 465 0.90 -39.59 18.70
C PRO A 465 -0.51 -39.01 18.86
N ASP A 466 -1.35 -39.65 19.65
CA ASP A 466 -2.74 -39.23 19.85
C ASP A 466 -2.85 -37.84 20.51
N GLU A 467 -2.03 -37.57 21.52
CA GLU A 467 -2.02 -36.26 22.20
C GLU A 467 -1.50 -35.14 21.29
N TYR A 468 -0.46 -35.42 20.48
CA TYR A 468 0.06 -34.48 19.49
C TYR A 468 -0.97 -34.19 18.40
N GLN A 469 -1.60 -35.22 17.85
CA GLN A 469 -2.60 -35.12 16.82
C GLN A 469 -3.81 -34.25 17.29
N GLU A 470 -4.31 -34.48 18.52
CA GLU A 470 -5.38 -33.68 19.13
C GLU A 470 -5.08 -32.17 19.08
N VAL A 471 -3.83 -31.78 19.41
CA VAL A 471 -3.44 -30.35 19.42
C VAL A 471 -3.34 -29.79 17.99
N VAL A 472 -2.70 -30.50 17.07
CA VAL A 472 -2.49 -30.02 15.70
C VAL A 472 -3.81 -29.91 14.94
N GLU A 473 -4.73 -30.87 15.11
CA GLU A 473 -6.06 -30.82 14.53
C GLU A 473 -6.86 -29.63 15.07
N ARG A 474 -6.80 -29.38 16.37
CA ARG A 474 -7.45 -28.22 16.99
C ARG A 474 -6.91 -26.91 16.41
N LEU A 475 -5.59 -26.78 16.22
CA LEU A 475 -4.97 -25.59 15.61
C LEU A 475 -5.46 -25.37 14.17
N LEU A 476 -5.62 -26.42 13.38
CA LEU A 476 -6.19 -26.33 12.04
C LEU A 476 -7.66 -25.88 12.07
N LEU A 477 -8.47 -26.43 12.99
CA LEU A 477 -9.87 -26.04 13.15
C LEU A 477 -10.01 -24.61 13.66
N LYS A 478 -9.12 -24.16 14.54
CA LYS A 478 -9.02 -22.77 14.99
C LYS A 478 -8.75 -21.82 13.81
N HIS A 479 -7.81 -22.17 12.94
CA HIS A 479 -7.53 -21.39 11.72
C HIS A 479 -8.77 -21.32 10.81
N LYS A 480 -9.41 -22.46 10.53
CA LYS A 480 -10.63 -22.49 9.69
C LYS A 480 -11.76 -21.64 10.29
N ALA A 481 -11.93 -21.66 11.62
CA ALA A 481 -12.94 -20.84 12.31
C ALA A 481 -12.72 -19.33 12.12
N ALA A 482 -11.47 -18.90 11.88
CA ALA A 482 -11.14 -17.49 11.63
C ALA A 482 -11.75 -16.94 10.32
N ALA A 483 -12.16 -17.79 9.38
CA ALA A 483 -12.84 -17.38 8.14
C ALA A 483 -14.07 -16.49 8.37
N LYS A 484 -14.77 -16.69 9.47
CA LYS A 484 -15.95 -15.90 9.86
C LYS A 484 -15.62 -14.52 10.45
N PHE A 485 -14.33 -14.26 10.71
CA PHE A 485 -13.88 -13.06 11.42
C PHE A 485 -12.93 -12.19 10.58
N VAL A 486 -12.32 -12.73 9.53
CA VAL A 486 -11.58 -11.92 8.56
C VAL A 486 -12.54 -11.00 7.78
N PRO A 487 -12.05 -9.89 7.23
CA PRO A 487 -12.90 -9.02 6.41
C PRO A 487 -13.52 -9.79 5.24
N ALA A 488 -14.83 -9.69 5.10
CA ALA A 488 -15.56 -10.32 4.00
C ALA A 488 -15.08 -9.81 2.64
N PRO A 489 -15.09 -10.64 1.57
CA PRO A 489 -14.75 -10.19 0.23
C PRO A 489 -15.74 -9.12 -0.26
N ILE A 490 -15.26 -8.22 -1.10
CA ILE A 490 -16.15 -7.30 -1.83
C ILE A 490 -16.57 -7.97 -3.13
N ILE A 491 -17.87 -8.16 -3.31
CA ILE A 491 -18.43 -8.82 -4.48
C ILE A 491 -19.38 -7.86 -5.21
N GLN A 492 -19.21 -7.76 -6.52
CA GLN A 492 -20.13 -7.05 -7.42
C GLN A 492 -20.56 -8.00 -8.52
N ARG A 493 -21.87 -8.15 -8.71
CA ARG A 493 -22.44 -9.08 -9.68
C ARG A 493 -23.17 -8.33 -10.79
N LYS A 494 -23.07 -8.87 -12.01
CA LYS A 494 -23.81 -8.42 -13.18
C LYS A 494 -24.75 -9.52 -13.66
N PRO A 495 -25.99 -9.21 -14.06
CA PRO A 495 -26.91 -10.22 -14.55
C PRO A 495 -26.35 -11.00 -15.74
N GLY A 496 -26.30 -12.33 -15.61
CA GLY A 496 -25.87 -13.21 -16.70
C GLY A 496 -24.36 -13.33 -16.91
N ALA A 497 -23.53 -12.73 -16.07
CA ALA A 497 -22.09 -12.86 -16.17
C ALA A 497 -21.66 -14.32 -15.93
N ARG A 498 -20.87 -14.86 -16.88
CA ARG A 498 -20.28 -16.20 -16.81
C ARG A 498 -18.79 -16.17 -16.45
N VAL A 499 -18.23 -14.99 -16.40
CA VAL A 499 -16.82 -14.71 -16.09
C VAL A 499 -16.73 -14.04 -14.73
N GLY A 500 -15.86 -14.54 -13.85
CA GLY A 500 -15.46 -13.91 -12.62
C GLY A 500 -14.09 -13.27 -12.75
N ILE A 501 -13.88 -12.11 -12.12
CA ILE A 501 -12.56 -11.49 -11.98
C ILE A 501 -12.26 -11.35 -10.50
N VAL A 502 -11.13 -11.92 -10.06
CA VAL A 502 -10.71 -11.97 -8.66
C VAL A 502 -9.37 -11.28 -8.49
N THR A 503 -9.26 -10.46 -7.47
CA THR A 503 -8.01 -9.76 -7.15
C THR A 503 -7.84 -9.48 -5.66
N LEU A 504 -6.71 -8.91 -5.28
CA LEU A 504 -6.42 -8.40 -3.93
C LEU A 504 -5.48 -7.17 -3.96
N GLY A 505 -5.42 -6.45 -2.86
CA GLY A 505 -4.41 -5.41 -2.62
C GLY A 505 -4.38 -4.31 -3.67
N GLY A 506 -3.18 -3.88 -4.05
CA GLY A 506 -2.91 -2.78 -4.98
C GLY A 506 -3.38 -2.99 -6.42
N CYS A 507 -3.84 -4.20 -6.79
CA CYS A 507 -4.44 -4.45 -8.10
C CYS A 507 -5.86 -3.89 -8.25
N ASP A 508 -6.58 -3.62 -7.15
CA ASP A 508 -7.99 -3.23 -7.14
C ASP A 508 -8.32 -2.05 -8.09
N PRO A 509 -7.60 -0.92 -8.09
CA PRO A 509 -7.91 0.20 -8.97
C PRO A 509 -7.88 -0.16 -10.47
N ALA A 510 -6.88 -0.93 -10.88
CA ALA A 510 -6.73 -1.33 -12.28
C ALA A 510 -7.81 -2.32 -12.72
N VAL A 511 -8.19 -3.23 -11.84
CA VAL A 511 -9.24 -4.23 -12.11
C VAL A 511 -10.61 -3.55 -12.19
N ARG A 512 -10.92 -2.60 -11.29
CA ARG A 512 -12.19 -1.86 -11.35
C ARG A 512 -12.34 -1.08 -12.63
N GLU A 513 -11.32 -0.34 -13.04
CA GLU A 513 -11.34 0.39 -14.30
C GLU A 513 -11.45 -0.56 -15.51
N ALA A 514 -10.75 -1.68 -15.51
CA ALA A 514 -10.84 -2.68 -16.58
C ALA A 514 -12.26 -3.27 -16.69
N ILE A 515 -12.95 -3.55 -15.58
CA ILE A 515 -14.32 -4.07 -15.55
C ILE A 515 -15.33 -3.11 -16.17
N GLU A 516 -15.10 -1.82 -16.08
CA GLU A 516 -15.95 -0.81 -16.74
C GLU A 516 -15.72 -0.74 -18.25
N LEU A 517 -14.53 -1.12 -18.71
CA LEU A 517 -14.14 -1.12 -20.11
C LEU A 517 -14.46 -2.44 -20.85
N LEU A 518 -14.48 -3.58 -20.14
CA LEU A 518 -14.72 -4.92 -20.70
C LEU A 518 -16.04 -5.06 -21.48
N PRO A 519 -17.19 -4.47 -21.07
CA PRO A 519 -18.43 -4.54 -21.83
C PRO A 519 -18.33 -3.97 -23.24
N GLN A 520 -17.49 -2.95 -23.45
CA GLN A 520 -17.22 -2.38 -24.77
C GLN A 520 -16.47 -3.36 -25.69
N ARG A 521 -15.93 -4.44 -25.13
CA ARG A 521 -15.25 -5.54 -25.81
C ARG A 521 -16.06 -6.84 -25.80
N GLY A 522 -17.35 -6.78 -25.41
CA GLY A 522 -18.25 -7.93 -25.40
C GLY A 522 -18.07 -8.88 -24.20
N VAL A 523 -17.34 -8.50 -23.18
CA VAL A 523 -17.10 -9.32 -21.98
C VAL A 523 -17.83 -8.72 -20.78
N GLU A 524 -18.84 -9.42 -20.26
CA GLU A 524 -19.49 -9.11 -18.99
C GLU A 524 -18.89 -9.99 -17.89
N ALA A 525 -18.46 -9.36 -16.79
CA ALA A 525 -17.80 -10.06 -15.70
C ALA A 525 -18.32 -9.62 -14.33
N ASP A 526 -18.42 -10.59 -13.42
CA ASP A 526 -18.55 -10.35 -11.99
C ASP A 526 -17.19 -10.05 -11.38
N PHE A 527 -17.20 -9.31 -10.29
CA PHE A 527 -15.99 -8.89 -9.57
C PHE A 527 -15.98 -9.43 -8.16
N MET A 528 -14.82 -9.92 -7.72
CA MET A 528 -14.54 -10.21 -6.32
C MET A 528 -13.16 -9.67 -5.92
N ARG A 529 -13.10 -8.90 -4.85
CA ARG A 529 -11.85 -8.53 -4.19
C ARG A 529 -11.71 -9.26 -2.87
N LEU A 530 -10.66 -10.03 -2.74
CA LEU A 530 -10.30 -10.72 -1.50
C LEU A 530 -9.70 -9.73 -0.49
N ARG A 531 -10.10 -9.86 0.76
CA ARG A 531 -9.69 -8.97 1.85
C ARG A 531 -9.02 -9.71 3.01
N GLY A 532 -9.18 -11.03 3.07
CA GLY A 532 -8.58 -11.85 4.12
C GLY A 532 -8.50 -13.33 3.77
N PHE A 533 -7.70 -14.05 4.53
CA PHE A 533 -7.53 -15.49 4.54
C PHE A 533 -7.42 -15.97 6.00
N PRO A 534 -8.03 -17.12 6.38
CA PRO A 534 -8.68 -18.15 5.56
C PRO A 534 -9.91 -17.62 4.83
N PHE A 535 -10.21 -18.22 3.67
CA PHE A 535 -11.27 -17.70 2.81
C PHE A 535 -12.67 -17.96 3.39
N PRO A 536 -13.55 -16.93 3.49
CA PRO A 536 -14.97 -17.11 3.77
C PRO A 536 -15.67 -17.94 2.70
N GLU A 537 -16.80 -18.56 3.04
CA GLU A 537 -17.58 -19.46 2.15
C GLU A 537 -18.01 -18.77 0.85
N GLU A 538 -18.24 -17.48 0.87
CA GLU A 538 -18.62 -16.67 -0.29
C GLU A 538 -17.55 -16.70 -1.40
N VAL A 539 -16.28 -16.93 -1.05
CA VAL A 539 -15.19 -17.01 -2.03
C VAL A 539 -15.36 -18.25 -2.91
N GLU A 540 -15.53 -19.42 -2.30
CA GLU A 540 -15.75 -20.66 -3.05
C GLU A 540 -17.06 -20.63 -3.82
N ALA A 541 -18.13 -20.10 -3.23
CA ALA A 541 -19.41 -19.90 -3.87
C ALA A 541 -19.31 -18.98 -5.10
N PHE A 542 -18.54 -17.89 -5.02
CA PHE A 542 -18.29 -17.03 -6.16
C PHE A 542 -17.55 -17.77 -7.28
N LEU A 543 -16.45 -18.42 -6.97
CA LEU A 543 -15.63 -19.13 -7.95
C LEU A 543 -16.41 -20.26 -8.68
N ASN A 544 -17.25 -20.99 -7.95
CA ASN A 544 -18.05 -22.06 -8.53
C ASN A 544 -19.18 -21.56 -9.42
N ALA A 545 -19.68 -20.33 -9.18
CA ALA A 545 -20.76 -19.73 -9.96
C ALA A 545 -20.36 -19.36 -11.41
N HIS A 546 -19.07 -19.31 -11.73
CA HIS A 546 -18.56 -18.91 -13.02
C HIS A 546 -17.96 -20.09 -13.80
N ASP A 547 -17.99 -19.98 -15.11
CA ASP A 547 -17.32 -20.95 -15.99
C ASP A 547 -15.79 -20.80 -15.91
N ILE A 548 -15.36 -19.54 -15.80
CA ILE A 548 -13.95 -19.12 -15.75
C ILE A 548 -13.80 -17.96 -14.76
N ASN A 549 -12.72 -17.99 -13.97
CA ASN A 549 -12.34 -16.90 -13.09
C ASN A 549 -10.92 -16.41 -13.44
N PHE A 550 -10.77 -15.14 -13.76
CA PHE A 550 -9.48 -14.50 -13.98
C PHE A 550 -8.92 -13.99 -12.65
N ILE A 551 -7.79 -14.55 -12.24
CA ILE A 551 -7.09 -14.16 -11.02
C ILE A 551 -6.02 -13.17 -11.40
N VAL A 552 -6.23 -11.90 -10.99
CA VAL A 552 -5.34 -10.78 -11.32
C VAL A 552 -4.42 -10.50 -10.13
N GLU A 553 -3.13 -10.62 -10.34
CA GLU A 553 -2.13 -10.47 -9.28
C GLU A 553 -0.76 -9.98 -9.79
N GLN A 554 0.02 -9.36 -8.90
CA GLN A 554 1.32 -8.78 -9.24
C GLN A 554 2.48 -9.67 -8.81
N ASN A 555 2.55 -10.87 -9.35
CA ASN A 555 3.70 -11.78 -9.25
C ASN A 555 3.74 -12.71 -10.48
N ARG A 556 4.89 -13.39 -10.70
CA ARG A 556 5.10 -14.33 -11.81
C ARG A 556 4.45 -15.69 -11.55
N ASP A 557 4.42 -16.11 -10.31
CA ASP A 557 4.18 -17.52 -9.96
C ASP A 557 2.73 -17.81 -9.56
N ALA A 558 1.80 -16.87 -9.82
CA ALA A 558 0.37 -17.03 -9.58
C ALA A 558 0.06 -17.49 -8.13
N GLN A 559 0.61 -16.76 -7.15
CA GLN A 559 0.55 -17.15 -5.74
C GLN A 559 -0.89 -17.10 -5.20
N LEU A 560 -1.68 -16.09 -5.54
CA LEU A 560 -3.08 -16.01 -5.16
C LEU A 560 -3.89 -17.14 -5.80
N ARG A 561 -3.72 -17.37 -7.10
CA ARG A 561 -4.38 -18.49 -7.80
C ARG A 561 -4.01 -19.82 -7.14
N SER A 562 -2.76 -20.00 -6.78
CA SER A 562 -2.27 -21.22 -6.11
C SER A 562 -2.90 -21.39 -4.73
N LEU A 563 -3.00 -20.31 -3.94
CA LEU A 563 -3.64 -20.33 -2.63
C LEU A 563 -5.14 -20.67 -2.74
N LEU A 564 -5.85 -20.08 -3.72
CA LEU A 564 -7.24 -20.42 -4.00
C LEU A 564 -7.41 -21.91 -4.37
N ALA A 565 -6.53 -22.42 -5.23
CA ALA A 565 -6.58 -23.83 -5.64
C ALA A 565 -6.25 -24.84 -4.51
N LEU A 566 -5.46 -24.43 -3.52
CA LEU A 566 -5.10 -25.24 -2.35
C LEU A 566 -6.17 -25.21 -1.25
N GLU A 567 -6.82 -24.07 -1.07
CA GLU A 567 -7.66 -23.82 0.11
C GLU A 567 -9.16 -23.76 -0.19
N THR A 568 -9.55 -23.96 -1.48
CA THR A 568 -10.95 -24.13 -1.90
C THR A 568 -11.16 -25.41 -2.67
N GLY A 569 -12.40 -25.89 -2.76
CA GLY A 569 -12.77 -27.07 -3.55
C GLY A 569 -12.93 -26.81 -5.06
N VAL A 570 -12.50 -25.64 -5.55
CA VAL A 570 -12.73 -25.21 -6.92
C VAL A 570 -11.81 -25.92 -7.91
N ALA A 571 -12.36 -26.38 -9.02
CA ALA A 571 -11.59 -27.03 -10.08
C ALA A 571 -10.54 -26.06 -10.68
N LYS A 572 -9.30 -26.54 -10.81
CA LYS A 572 -8.15 -25.70 -11.23
C LYS A 572 -8.29 -25.12 -12.64
N ASP A 573 -9.01 -25.79 -13.53
CA ASP A 573 -9.28 -25.35 -14.89
C ASP A 573 -10.22 -24.14 -14.96
N LYS A 574 -11.01 -23.90 -13.91
CA LYS A 574 -11.79 -22.66 -13.76
C LYS A 574 -10.96 -21.43 -13.38
N LEU A 575 -9.70 -21.60 -12.97
CA LEU A 575 -8.84 -20.52 -12.50
C LEU A 575 -7.80 -20.16 -13.58
N ARG A 576 -7.91 -18.98 -14.15
CA ARG A 576 -6.98 -18.43 -15.14
C ARG A 576 -6.17 -17.27 -14.53
N SER A 577 -4.89 -17.17 -14.88
CA SER A 577 -4.03 -16.12 -14.36
C SER A 577 -3.94 -14.92 -15.30
N VAL A 578 -4.00 -13.72 -14.72
CA VAL A 578 -3.58 -12.47 -15.36
C VAL A 578 -2.46 -11.90 -14.48
N LEU A 579 -1.21 -12.01 -14.94
CA LEU A 579 -0.02 -11.74 -14.14
C LEU A 579 0.72 -10.51 -14.64
N ALA A 580 1.14 -9.66 -13.68
CA ALA A 580 2.04 -8.54 -13.93
C ALA A 580 3.20 -8.59 -12.91
N PHE A 581 4.44 -8.51 -13.37
CA PHE A 581 5.62 -8.66 -12.49
C PHE A 581 6.81 -7.77 -12.87
N GLY A 582 6.54 -6.63 -13.44
CA GLY A 582 7.57 -5.63 -13.81
C GLY A 582 7.97 -4.67 -12.69
N GLY A 583 7.40 -4.78 -11.49
CA GLY A 583 7.69 -3.90 -10.36
C GLY A 583 7.00 -2.53 -10.39
N PHE A 584 6.07 -2.33 -11.30
CA PHE A 584 5.26 -1.13 -11.41
C PHE A 584 3.81 -1.41 -10.99
N PRO A 585 3.08 -0.39 -10.48
CA PRO A 585 1.66 -0.52 -10.25
C PRO A 585 0.91 -0.92 -11.51
N LEU A 586 -0.14 -1.71 -11.35
CA LEU A 586 -0.92 -2.26 -12.46
C LEU A 586 -1.74 -1.16 -13.16
N SER A 587 -1.86 -1.26 -14.49
CA SER A 587 -2.78 -0.43 -15.28
C SER A 587 -4.02 -1.23 -15.70
N ALA A 588 -5.12 -0.52 -15.98
CA ALA A 588 -6.32 -1.15 -16.52
C ALA A 588 -6.06 -1.87 -17.86
N LYS A 589 -5.16 -1.33 -18.68
CA LYS A 589 -4.76 -1.94 -19.95
C LYS A 589 -4.11 -3.32 -19.75
N ASN A 590 -3.25 -3.48 -18.76
CA ASN A 590 -2.64 -4.77 -18.47
C ASN A 590 -3.70 -5.83 -18.13
N VAL A 591 -4.73 -5.45 -17.39
CA VAL A 591 -5.84 -6.36 -17.02
C VAL A 591 -6.68 -6.69 -18.24
N LEU A 592 -7.06 -5.68 -19.04
CA LEU A 592 -7.83 -5.86 -20.27
C LEU A 592 -7.14 -6.80 -21.24
N ASP A 593 -5.89 -6.50 -21.60
CA ASP A 593 -5.12 -7.29 -22.56
C ASP A 593 -4.99 -8.75 -22.07
N GLY A 594 -4.64 -8.95 -20.79
CA GLY A 594 -4.49 -10.28 -20.22
C GLY A 594 -5.78 -11.10 -20.17
N ILE A 595 -6.96 -10.47 -20.10
CA ILE A 595 -8.26 -11.16 -20.18
C ILE A 595 -8.63 -11.43 -21.64
N LEU A 596 -8.54 -10.42 -22.51
CA LEU A 596 -8.97 -10.51 -23.91
C LEU A 596 -8.13 -11.53 -24.71
N GLU A 597 -6.83 -11.62 -24.45
CA GLU A 597 -5.95 -12.66 -25.02
C GLU A 597 -6.43 -14.08 -24.72
N GLN A 598 -7.09 -14.30 -23.58
CA GLN A 598 -7.54 -15.63 -23.14
C GLN A 598 -8.99 -15.95 -23.54
N VAL A 599 -9.82 -14.94 -23.79
CA VAL A 599 -11.20 -15.15 -24.28
C VAL A 599 -11.30 -15.21 -25.81
N GLY A 600 -10.19 -14.99 -26.53
CA GLY A 600 -10.08 -15.23 -27.97
C GLY A 600 -10.56 -14.08 -28.87
N GLU A 601 -10.60 -12.84 -28.37
CA GLU A 601 -10.74 -11.68 -29.25
C GLU A 601 -9.41 -11.31 -29.92
N PRO A 602 -9.43 -10.88 -31.19
CA PRO A 602 -8.22 -10.41 -31.83
C PRO A 602 -7.73 -9.11 -31.14
N THR A 603 -6.62 -9.20 -30.45
CA THR A 603 -5.89 -8.02 -30.03
C THR A 603 -5.61 -7.15 -31.25
N HIS A 604 -6.27 -6.00 -31.35
CA HIS A 604 -5.81 -5.00 -32.30
C HIS A 604 -4.37 -4.68 -31.93
N ALA A 605 -3.45 -5.14 -32.75
CA ALA A 605 -2.03 -4.85 -32.64
C ALA A 605 -1.86 -3.32 -32.63
N VAL A 606 -1.76 -2.76 -31.45
CA VAL A 606 -1.23 -1.41 -31.30
C VAL A 606 0.28 -1.57 -31.52
N HIS A 607 0.74 -1.10 -32.66
CA HIS A 607 2.14 -1.07 -33.02
C HIS A 607 2.99 -0.58 -31.84
N ARG A 608 4.01 -1.37 -31.57
CA ARG A 608 5.07 -1.13 -30.57
C ARG A 608 5.83 0.15 -30.86
#